data_34b5647929d776a1f14c6cad1ca83967
#
_entry.id   34b5647929d776a1f14c6cad1ca83967
#
_cell.length_a   1.000
_cell.length_b   1.000
_cell.length_c   1.000
_cell.angle_alpha   90.00
_cell.angle_beta   90.00
_cell.angle_gamma   90.00
#
_symmetry.space_group_name_H-M   'P 1'
#
loop_
_entity.id
_entity.type
_entity.pdbx_description
1 polymer ?
#
loop_
_entity_poly.entity_id
_entity_poly.type
_entity_poly.pdbx_seq_one_letter_code
_entity_poly.pdbx_strand_id
1 'polypeptide(L)' 'MSHYTLSWDDQKNEHYEIGEYAEDAFEAVRHAREDVPYLQEHPFSLESIKEIK' A
#
# COMPACT_ATOMS: atom_id res chain seq x y z
N MET A 1 3.40 15.60 6.78
CA MET A 1 3.17 14.29 6.12
C MET A 1 2.44 13.36 7.05
N SER A 2 1.52 12.58 6.51
CA SER A 2 0.79 11.60 7.28
C SER A 2 1.40 10.22 7.10
N HIS A 3 1.15 9.35 8.06
CA HIS A 3 1.59 7.97 7.99
C HIS A 3 0.40 7.08 7.61
N TYR A 4 0.58 6.26 6.60
CA TYR A 4 -0.47 5.36 6.10
C TYR A 4 -0.01 3.92 6.21
N THR A 5 -0.96 3.04 6.55
CA THR A 5 -0.74 1.60 6.48
C THR A 5 -1.54 1.08 5.30
N LEU A 6 -0.86 0.37 4.42
CA LEU A 6 -1.48 -0.23 3.24
C LEU A 6 -1.39 -1.74 3.36
N SER A 7 -2.45 -2.43 2.97
CA SER A 7 -2.46 -3.88 3.05
C SER A 7 -3.01 -4.50 1.78
N TRP A 8 -2.54 -5.71 1.50
CA TRP A 8 -2.98 -6.49 0.35
C TRP A 8 -2.73 -7.97 0.60
N ASP A 9 -3.41 -8.81 -0.18
CA ASP A 9 -3.16 -10.23 -0.20
C ASP A 9 -2.54 -10.61 -1.55
N ASP A 10 -1.62 -11.56 -1.53
CA ASP A 10 -1.04 -12.04 -2.76
C ASP A 10 -1.87 -13.20 -3.35
N GLN A 11 -1.36 -13.80 -4.44
CA GLN A 11 -2.05 -14.89 -5.12
C GLN A 11 -2.11 -16.17 -4.28
N LYS A 12 -1.28 -16.26 -3.25
CA LYS A 12 -1.25 -17.39 -2.33
C LYS A 12 -2.07 -17.15 -1.08
N ASN A 13 -2.83 -16.05 -1.05
CA ASN A 13 -3.65 -15.63 0.09
C ASN A 13 -2.83 -15.26 1.32
N GLU A 14 -1.58 -14.84 1.11
CA GLU A 14 -0.78 -14.30 2.19
C GLU A 14 -1.03 -12.81 2.32
N HIS A 15 -1.21 -12.37 3.55
CA HIS A 15 -1.52 -10.98 3.86
C HIS A 15 -0.23 -10.19 4.15
N TYR A 16 -0.13 -9.00 3.56
CA TYR A 16 1.01 -8.11 3.75
C TYR A 16 0.54 -6.72 4.15
N GLU A 17 1.37 -6.06 4.95
CA GLU A 17 1.13 -4.67 5.33
C GLU A 17 2.44 -3.91 5.27
N ILE A 18 2.37 -2.67 4.80
CA ILE A 18 3.52 -1.75 4.81
C ILE A 18 3.07 -0.38 5.29
N GLY A 19 4.04 0.38 5.80
CA GLY A 19 3.82 1.77 6.18
C GLY A 19 4.45 2.71 5.18
N GLU A 20 3.74 3.78 4.82
CA GLU A 20 4.25 4.81 3.92
C GLU A 20 3.93 6.20 4.48
N TYR A 21 4.87 7.13 4.34
CA TYR A 21 4.64 8.53 4.65
C TYR A 21 4.29 9.25 3.36
N ALA A 22 3.23 10.04 3.40
CA ALA A 22 2.75 10.74 2.20
C ALA A 22 1.86 11.92 2.58
N GLU A 23 1.64 12.80 1.62
CA GLU A 23 0.78 13.96 1.79
C GLU A 23 -0.69 13.56 1.87
N ASP A 24 -1.07 12.52 1.14
CA ASP A 24 -2.44 12.01 1.12
C ASP A 24 -2.43 10.53 0.75
N ALA A 25 -3.61 9.92 0.80
CA ALA A 25 -3.75 8.50 0.52
C ALA A 25 -3.35 8.13 -0.92
N PHE A 26 -3.63 9.00 -1.86
CA PHE A 26 -3.28 8.79 -3.26
C PHE A 26 -1.76 8.68 -3.44
N GLU A 27 -1.04 9.59 -2.81
CA GLU A 27 0.41 9.58 -2.86
C GLU A 27 0.99 8.36 -2.15
N ALA A 28 0.36 7.94 -1.04
CA ALA A 28 0.78 6.74 -0.31
C ALA A 28 0.68 5.50 -1.19
N VAL A 29 -0.39 5.38 -1.97
CA VAL A 29 -0.55 4.27 -2.91
C VAL A 29 0.54 4.31 -3.99
N ARG A 30 0.84 5.49 -4.50
CA ARG A 30 1.89 5.64 -5.50
C ARG A 30 3.24 5.21 -4.95
N HIS A 31 3.57 5.64 -3.72
CA HIS A 31 4.82 5.25 -3.07
C HIS A 31 4.88 3.74 -2.85
N ALA A 32 3.77 3.14 -2.45
CA ALA A 32 3.73 1.71 -2.23
C ALA A 32 4.00 0.92 -3.51
N ARG A 33 3.46 1.39 -4.63
CA ARG A 33 3.71 0.76 -5.93
C ARG A 33 5.16 0.86 -6.35
N GLU A 34 5.83 1.94 -5.99
CA GLU A 34 7.26 2.11 -6.27
C GLU A 34 8.11 1.19 -5.41
N ASP A 35 7.70 0.98 -4.14
CA ASP A 35 8.49 0.20 -3.19
C ASP A 35 8.25 -1.30 -3.29
N VAL A 36 7.07 -1.69 -3.75
CA VAL A 36 6.65 -3.10 -3.76
C VAL A 36 6.39 -3.54 -5.21
N PRO A 37 7.30 -4.32 -5.81
CA PRO A 37 7.12 -4.75 -7.20
C PRO A 37 5.81 -5.49 -7.46
N TYR A 38 5.33 -6.27 -6.49
CA TYR A 38 4.07 -6.98 -6.63
C TYR A 38 2.91 -6.01 -6.88
N LEU A 39 2.87 -4.88 -6.17
CA LEU A 39 1.81 -3.88 -6.33
C LEU A 39 1.91 -3.16 -7.67
N GLN A 40 3.11 -3.05 -8.22
CA GLN A 40 3.33 -2.47 -9.53
C GLN A 40 2.74 -3.35 -10.63
N GLU A 41 2.91 -4.67 -10.49
CA GLU A 41 2.40 -5.64 -11.46
C GLU A 41 0.91 -5.94 -11.24
N HIS A 42 0.42 -5.79 -10.01
CA HIS A 42 -0.96 -6.10 -9.63
C HIS A 42 -1.58 -4.91 -8.89
N PRO A 43 -1.80 -3.78 -9.58
CA PRO A 43 -2.23 -2.54 -8.91
C PRO A 43 -3.60 -2.64 -8.24
N PHE A 44 -4.43 -3.60 -8.63
CA PHE A 44 -5.76 -3.76 -8.03
C PHE A 44 -5.79 -4.74 -6.86
N SER A 45 -4.63 -5.27 -6.46
CA SER A 45 -4.57 -6.20 -5.33
C SER A 45 -4.60 -5.48 -3.99
N LEU A 46 -4.33 -4.18 -3.97
CA LEU A 46 -4.36 -3.40 -2.74
C LEU A 46 -5.76 -3.39 -2.14
N GLU A 47 -5.90 -3.86 -0.90
CA GLU A 47 -7.21 -4.02 -0.27
C GLU A 47 -7.60 -2.84 0.60
N SER A 48 -6.67 -2.29 1.35
CA SER A 48 -7.01 -1.20 2.25
C SER A 48 -5.86 -0.23 2.42
N ILE A 49 -6.21 0.98 2.77
CA ILE A 49 -5.28 2.02 3.13
C ILE A 49 -5.88 2.78 4.31
N LYS A 50 -5.10 2.96 5.36
CA LYS A 50 -5.52 3.63 6.57
C LYS A 50 -4.53 4.69 6.97
N GLU A 51 -5.02 5.87 7.29
CA GLU A 51 -4.18 6.89 7.89
C GLU A 51 -4.03 6.62 9.38
N ILE A 52 -2.79 6.64 9.86
CA ILE A 52 -2.48 6.47 11.27
C ILE A 52 -2.20 7.83 11.88
N LYS A 53 -2.93 8.16 12.93
CA LYS A 53 -2.76 9.45 13.63
C LYS A 53 -2.08 9.28 14.96
#